data_4a041bf45c37d5a39e56f0b02e7a0103
#
_entry.id   4a041bf45c37d5a39e56f0b02e7a0103
#
_cell.length_a   1.000
_cell.length_b   1.000
_cell.length_c   1.000
_cell.angle_alpha   90.00
_cell.angle_beta   90.00
_cell.angle_gamma   90.00
#
_symmetry.space_group_name_H-M   'P 1'
#
loop_
_entity.id
_entity.type
_entity.pdbx_description
1 polymer ?
#
loop_
_entity_poly.entity_id
_entity_poly.type
_entity_poly.pdbx_seq_one_letter_code
_entity_poly.pdbx_strand_id
1 'polypeptide(L)'
;MKKKMTLSTDRKSASEGEYIEIRWACDACPDSLYLSIDSERTQYSIAVSDSGTTRIPVPKSNGKMTVKLIGVISGKKVIESVDVRVKGAKRAK
;
A
#
# COMPACT_ATOMS: atom_id res chain seq x y z
N MET A 1 8.25 -16.78 14.09
CA MET A 1 7.49 -15.76 14.81
C MET A 1 6.52 -15.06 13.86
N LYS A 2 5.30 -14.94 14.30
CA LYS A 2 4.29 -14.32 13.45
C LYS A 2 4.32 -12.83 13.51
N LYS A 3 4.13 -12.20 12.39
CA LYS A 3 3.96 -10.76 12.37
C LYS A 3 2.54 -10.42 12.75
N LYS A 4 2.39 -9.35 13.49
CA LYS A 4 1.06 -8.86 13.84
C LYS A 4 0.35 -8.22 12.68
N MET A 5 1.09 -7.68 11.72
CA MET A 5 0.53 -7.10 10.52
C MET A 5 1.24 -7.67 9.32
N THR A 6 0.50 -7.86 8.25
CA THR A 6 1.08 -8.29 6.98
C THR A 6 0.52 -7.41 5.88
N LEU A 7 1.32 -7.19 4.86
CA LEU A 7 0.94 -6.36 3.74
C LEU A 7 1.57 -6.94 2.49
N SER A 8 0.78 -7.10 1.46
CA SER A 8 1.31 -7.61 0.20
C SER A 8 0.55 -7.02 -0.96
N THR A 9 1.15 -7.09 -2.13
CA THR A 9 0.50 -6.65 -3.36
C THR A 9 0.55 -7.81 -4.34
N ASP A 10 -0.37 -7.80 -5.28
CA ASP A 10 -0.44 -8.87 -6.26
C ASP A 10 0.69 -8.79 -7.29
N ARG A 11 1.34 -7.65 -7.39
CA ARG A 11 2.46 -7.49 -8.32
C ARG A 11 3.42 -6.47 -7.74
N LYS A 12 4.67 -6.56 -8.16
CA LYS A 12 5.70 -5.67 -7.69
C LYS A 12 6.03 -4.57 -8.67
N SER A 13 5.42 -4.59 -9.82
CA SER A 13 5.56 -3.50 -10.79
C SER A 13 4.26 -3.37 -11.56
N ALA A 14 3.97 -2.18 -11.97
CA ALA A 14 2.76 -1.87 -12.71
C ALA A 14 2.95 -0.59 -13.50
N SER A 15 2.12 -0.38 -14.48
CA SER A 15 2.16 0.84 -15.27
C SER A 15 1.10 1.80 -14.75
N GLU A 16 1.35 3.08 -14.93
CA GLU A 16 0.35 4.05 -14.52
C GLU A 16 -0.97 3.76 -15.23
N GLY A 17 -2.05 3.96 -14.52
CA GLY A 17 -3.37 3.67 -15.05
C GLY A 17 -3.84 2.27 -14.80
N GLU A 18 -2.93 1.36 -14.47
CA GLU A 18 -3.34 0.02 -14.08
C GLU A 18 -3.77 0.02 -12.63
N TYR A 19 -4.33 -1.09 -12.20
CA TYR A 19 -4.72 -1.25 -10.82
C TYR A 19 -3.87 -2.34 -10.20
N ILE A 20 -3.54 -2.18 -8.93
CA ILE A 20 -2.90 -3.24 -8.17
C ILE A 20 -3.83 -3.61 -7.03
N GLU A 21 -3.76 -4.86 -6.65
CA GLU A 21 -4.54 -5.36 -5.54
C GLU A 21 -3.65 -5.43 -4.31
N ILE A 22 -4.11 -4.82 -3.23
CA ILE A 22 -3.37 -4.78 -1.99
C ILE A 22 -4.11 -5.63 -0.98
N ARG A 23 -3.40 -6.48 -0.30
CA ARG A 23 -3.96 -7.38 0.70
C ARG A 23 -3.26 -7.13 2.02
N TRP A 24 -4.02 -7.07 3.07
CA TRP A 24 -3.44 -6.83 4.39
C TRP A 24 -4.21 -7.61 5.44
N ALA A 25 -3.54 -7.81 6.58
CA ALA A 25 -4.16 -8.41 7.74
C ALA A 25 -3.47 -7.91 8.98
N CYS A 26 -4.22 -7.70 10.02
CA CYS A 26 -3.69 -7.28 11.30
C CYS A 26 -4.34 -8.13 12.39
N ASP A 27 -3.52 -8.91 13.08
CA ASP A 27 -4.01 -9.82 14.10
C ASP A 27 -4.08 -9.21 15.49
N ALA A 28 -3.68 -7.96 15.62
CA ALA A 28 -3.48 -7.39 16.94
C ALA A 28 -4.57 -6.41 17.38
N CYS A 29 -5.70 -6.37 16.71
CA CYS A 29 -6.80 -5.48 17.07
C CYS A 29 -6.31 -4.05 17.27
N PRO A 30 -5.86 -3.41 16.23
CA PRO A 30 -5.28 -2.07 16.38
C PRO A 30 -6.33 -1.04 16.76
N ASP A 31 -5.87 0.00 17.44
CA ASP A 31 -6.73 1.14 17.74
C ASP A 31 -7.12 1.87 16.48
N SER A 32 -6.22 1.92 15.52
CA SER A 32 -6.52 2.48 14.22
C SER A 32 -5.63 1.80 13.19
N LEU A 33 -6.08 1.79 11.95
CA LEU A 33 -5.37 1.14 10.88
C LEU A 33 -5.63 1.91 9.60
N TYR A 34 -4.55 2.29 8.92
CA TYR A 34 -4.63 3.05 7.68
C TYR A 34 -3.77 2.42 6.61
N LEU A 35 -4.23 2.54 5.39
CA LEU A 35 -3.45 2.18 4.24
C LEU A 35 -2.99 3.49 3.59
N SER A 36 -1.70 3.67 3.46
CA SER A 36 -1.14 4.90 2.92
C SER A 36 -0.47 4.62 1.59
N ILE A 37 -0.78 5.44 0.61
CA ILE A 37 -0.21 5.32 -0.73
C ILE A 37 0.66 6.54 -0.95
N ASP A 38 1.92 6.31 -1.26
CA ASP A 38 2.89 7.38 -1.35
C ASP A 38 3.68 7.23 -2.63
N SER A 39 3.60 8.20 -3.50
CA SER A 39 4.37 8.20 -4.72
C SER A 39 4.91 9.59 -4.95
N GLU A 40 5.60 9.74 -6.06
CA GLU A 40 6.26 10.99 -6.37
C GLU A 40 5.32 12.19 -6.33
N ARG A 41 4.11 12.02 -6.80
CA ARG A 41 3.17 13.13 -6.90
C ARG A 41 1.87 12.93 -6.14
N THR A 42 1.73 11.78 -5.54
CA THR A 42 0.46 11.43 -4.93
C THR A 42 0.69 10.87 -3.54
N GLN A 43 0.01 11.43 -2.58
CA GLN A 43 0.05 10.91 -1.23
C GLN A 43 -1.34 10.95 -0.66
N TYR A 44 -1.81 9.83 -0.15
CA TYR A 44 -3.10 9.81 0.52
C TYR A 44 -3.17 8.57 1.39
N SER A 45 -4.11 8.58 2.31
CA SER A 45 -4.32 7.43 3.16
C SER A 45 -5.81 7.21 3.34
N ILE A 46 -6.15 5.96 3.60
CA ILE A 46 -7.54 5.58 3.85
C ILE A 46 -7.58 4.68 5.08
N ALA A 47 -8.61 4.87 5.87
CA ALA A 47 -8.82 3.99 7.01
C ALA A 47 -9.35 2.65 6.50
N VAL A 48 -8.87 1.57 7.07
CA VAL A 48 -9.23 0.24 6.64
C VAL A 48 -9.57 -0.63 7.82
N SER A 49 -10.24 -1.74 7.54
CA SER A 49 -10.57 -2.70 8.59
C SER A 49 -9.35 -3.57 8.88
N ASP A 50 -9.48 -4.49 9.83
CA ASP A 50 -8.37 -5.30 10.29
C ASP A 50 -7.75 -6.17 9.19
N SER A 51 -8.53 -6.53 8.21
CA SER A 51 -8.01 -7.33 7.11
C SER A 51 -8.87 -7.11 5.88
N GLY A 52 -8.30 -7.38 4.74
CA GLY A 52 -9.06 -7.25 3.51
C GLY A 52 -8.18 -7.11 2.31
N THR A 53 -8.81 -6.78 1.22
CA THR A 53 -8.12 -6.47 -0.03
C THR A 53 -8.77 -5.27 -0.66
N THR A 54 -8.00 -4.53 -1.42
CA THR A 54 -8.54 -3.42 -2.17
C THR A 54 -7.71 -3.24 -3.43
N ARG A 55 -8.29 -2.60 -4.41
CA ARG A 55 -7.56 -2.26 -5.62
C ARG A 55 -7.38 -0.77 -5.66
N ILE A 56 -6.19 -0.35 -6.02
CA ILE A 56 -5.94 1.07 -6.16
C ILE A 56 -5.32 1.32 -7.52
N PRO A 57 -5.60 2.48 -8.10
CA PRO A 57 -4.99 2.83 -9.36
C PRO A 57 -3.53 3.21 -9.14
N VAL A 58 -2.70 2.84 -10.08
CA VAL A 58 -1.30 3.19 -10.03
C VAL A 58 -1.18 4.64 -10.46
N PRO A 59 -0.61 5.50 -9.63
CA PRO A 59 -0.53 6.92 -9.95
C PRO A 59 0.53 7.19 -11.01
N LYS A 60 0.43 8.36 -11.59
CA LYS A 60 1.39 8.79 -12.56
C LYS A 60 2.72 9.05 -11.85
N SER A 61 3.71 8.30 -12.21
CA SER A 61 5.00 8.38 -11.56
C SER A 61 6.04 7.69 -12.42
N ASN A 62 7.27 8.09 -12.26
CA ASN A 62 8.37 7.46 -12.99
C ASN A 62 9.30 6.75 -12.06
N GLY A 63 8.86 6.13 -11.08
CA GLY A 63 9.76 5.48 -10.17
C GLY A 63 9.06 4.44 -9.39
N LYS A 64 8.66 4.79 -8.21
CA LYS A 64 8.10 3.79 -7.37
C LYS A 64 6.98 4.39 -6.53
N MET A 65 6.09 3.53 -6.14
CA MET A 65 5.02 3.85 -5.25
C MET A 65 5.22 2.99 -4.01
N THR A 66 5.06 3.57 -2.85
CA THR A 66 5.18 2.84 -1.61
C THR A 66 3.79 2.69 -1.00
N VAL A 67 3.44 1.46 -0.68
CA VAL A 67 2.19 1.18 0.00
C VAL A 67 2.55 0.84 1.44
N LYS A 68 1.95 1.54 2.38
CA LYS A 68 2.24 1.33 3.79
C LYS A 68 0.96 0.99 4.52
N LEU A 69 1.07 0.04 5.43
CA LEU A 69 -0.01 -0.26 6.36
C LEU A 69 0.44 0.27 7.71
N ILE A 70 -0.28 1.24 8.23
CA ILE A 70 0.11 1.91 9.46
C ILE A 70 -0.94 1.63 10.50
N GLY A 71 -0.54 1.02 11.59
CA GLY A 71 -1.45 0.69 12.67
C GLY A 71 -0.96 1.23 13.97
N VAL A 72 -1.88 1.55 14.86
CA VAL A 72 -1.55 1.90 16.23
C VAL A 72 -2.03 0.75 17.09
N ILE A 73 -1.09 0.04 17.69
CA ILE A 73 -1.39 -1.14 18.48
C ILE A 73 -0.87 -0.90 19.88
N SER A 74 -1.78 -0.87 20.83
CA SER A 74 -1.42 -0.62 22.24
C SER A 74 -0.60 0.67 22.38
N GLY A 75 -1.03 1.69 21.66
CA GLY A 75 -0.38 2.99 21.73
C GLY A 75 0.90 3.13 20.93
N LYS A 76 1.31 2.09 20.22
CA LYS A 76 2.54 2.13 19.44
C LYS A 76 2.23 2.08 17.96
N LYS A 77 2.94 2.88 17.20
CA LYS A 77 2.78 2.88 15.75
C LYS A 77 3.61 1.76 15.14
N VAL A 78 2.97 0.95 14.32
CA VAL A 78 3.62 -0.15 13.63
C VAL A 78 3.38 0.04 12.15
N ILE A 79 4.42 -0.11 11.32
CA ILE A 79 4.32 0.15 9.90
C ILE A 79 4.89 -1.04 9.14
N GLU A 80 4.12 -1.51 8.15
CA GLU A 80 4.60 -2.45 7.15
C GLU A 80 4.55 -1.73 5.82
N SER A 81 5.51 -1.97 4.95
CA SER A 81 5.52 -1.29 3.66
C SER A 81 5.95 -2.22 2.55
N VAL A 82 5.47 -1.92 1.35
CA VAL A 82 5.80 -2.64 0.14
C VAL A 82 6.02 -1.60 -0.95
N ASP A 83 7.11 -1.75 -1.70
CA ASP A 83 7.38 -0.87 -2.82
C ASP A 83 6.89 -1.52 -4.09
N VAL A 84 6.23 -0.74 -4.93
CA VAL A 84 5.79 -1.18 -6.24
C VAL A 84 6.47 -0.28 -7.26
N ARG A 85 7.16 -0.88 -8.21
CA ARG A 85 7.82 -0.11 -9.24
C ARG A 85 6.77 0.36 -10.23
N VAL A 86 6.79 1.64 -10.54
CA VAL A 86 5.84 2.22 -11.46
C VAL A 86 6.57 2.49 -12.78
N LYS A 87 6.05 1.91 -13.83
CA LYS A 87 6.57 2.19 -15.17
C LYS A 87 5.78 3.35 -15.73
N GLY A 88 6.46 4.33 -16.23
CA GLY A 88 5.79 5.45 -16.84
C GLY A 88 5.01 5.01 -18.06
N ALA A 89 4.04 5.82 -18.44
CA ALA A 89 3.26 5.52 -19.62
C ALA A 89 4.19 5.42 -20.81
N LYS A 90 4.01 4.36 -21.59
CA LYS A 90 4.84 4.20 -22.72
C LYS A 90 4.53 5.27 -23.73
N ARG A 91 5.56 5.97 -24.13
CA ARG A 91 5.36 7.01 -25.03
C ARG A 91 5.31 6.46 -26.39
N ALA A 92 4.27 6.71 -27.04
CA ALA A 92 4.22 6.30 -28.40
C ALA A 92 5.23 7.12 -29.12
N LYS A 93 6.02 6.52 -29.78
CA LYS A 93 7.01 7.31 -30.34
C LYS A 93 7.07 7.23 -31.63
#